data_d198ee350ebf8c26628ffa9f9498ab0a
#
_entry.id   d198ee350ebf8c26628ffa9f9498ab0a
#
_cell.length_a   1.000
_cell.length_b   1.000
_cell.length_c   1.000
_cell.angle_alpha   90.00
_cell.angle_beta   90.00
_cell.angle_gamma   90.00
#
_symmetry.space_group_name_H-M   'P 1'
#
loop_
_entity.id
_entity.type
_entity.pdbx_description
1 polymer ?
#
loop_
_entity_poly.entity_id
_entity_poly.type
_entity_poly.pdbx_seq_one_letter_code
_entity_poly.pdbx_strand_id
1 'polypeptide(L)'
;MAKIRIVLNKSNIRRDGTCPVCLRITQNGRLKYIDLGLSATVEQWNTETERFKKDRRLVSNYENYNALLNHYEERKDGILRKFAQERMEWTMERFEEEFVGASKRGKVYDFWMRLVDDLMVTGHIGNAKVYARDLHLFCLYDSKAKQRLFSDIDVKYINRLNHAMELNGCCGNTRMHTLKTLRAVINKAIKEKEASSATYPFGKGGFEVGKLAEETEKRYLPPKELKLIKTTPQQNMVLERARRLFLFSYYCFGMNFVDMAHLTNQNIVMLSTGLHIVYKRQKIKNAKNTKPIQIPVTNEIRELLEWFKSNIPPMGNYLLPIITRWLN
;
A
#
# COMPACT_ATOMS: atom_id res chain seq x y z
N MET A 1 -17.93 -36.86 -3.49
CA MET A 1 -17.33 -36.20 -4.67
C MET A 1 -17.77 -34.74 -4.71
N ALA A 2 -16.85 -33.84 -5.01
CA ALA A 2 -17.19 -32.44 -5.19
C ALA A 2 -17.80 -32.23 -6.59
N LYS A 3 -18.84 -31.39 -6.68
CA LYS A 3 -19.52 -31.06 -7.94
C LYS A 3 -19.59 -29.54 -8.10
N ILE A 4 -19.16 -29.05 -9.26
CA ILE A 4 -19.19 -27.63 -9.59
C ILE A 4 -19.99 -27.43 -10.89
N ARG A 5 -21.03 -26.59 -10.84
CA ARG A 5 -21.92 -26.34 -11.96
C ARG A 5 -22.32 -24.86 -12.07
N ILE A 6 -22.58 -24.40 -13.27
CA ILE A 6 -23.21 -23.10 -13.52
C ILE A 6 -24.72 -23.26 -13.37
N VAL A 7 -25.34 -22.46 -12.53
CA VAL A 7 -26.78 -22.56 -12.23
C VAL A 7 -27.43 -21.19 -12.16
N LEU A 8 -28.71 -21.11 -12.47
CA LEU A 8 -29.55 -19.99 -12.13
C LEU A 8 -29.99 -20.12 -10.65
N ASN A 9 -29.56 -19.19 -9.80
CA ASN A 9 -29.91 -19.25 -8.38
C ASN A 9 -31.32 -18.69 -8.12
N LYS A 10 -32.30 -19.56 -8.23
CA LYS A 10 -33.73 -19.22 -8.05
C LYS A 10 -34.11 -18.86 -6.60
N SER A 11 -33.23 -19.12 -5.63
CA SER A 11 -33.48 -18.77 -4.23
C SER A 11 -33.17 -17.28 -3.95
N ASN A 12 -32.54 -16.58 -4.88
CA ASN A 12 -32.19 -15.16 -4.74
C ASN A 12 -32.78 -14.36 -5.92
N ILE A 13 -34.07 -14.02 -5.81
CA ILE A 13 -34.79 -13.25 -6.84
C ILE A 13 -34.53 -11.75 -6.56
N ARG A 14 -34.03 -11.04 -7.55
CA ARG A 14 -33.82 -9.59 -7.52
C ARG A 14 -35.15 -8.83 -7.68
N ARG A 15 -35.16 -7.54 -7.34
CA ARG A 15 -36.35 -6.68 -7.46
C ARG A 15 -36.91 -6.57 -8.88
N ASP A 16 -36.11 -6.80 -9.89
CA ASP A 16 -36.45 -6.80 -11.32
C ASP A 16 -36.98 -8.17 -11.81
N GLY A 17 -37.17 -9.15 -10.93
CA GLY A 17 -37.63 -10.49 -11.26
C GLY A 17 -36.54 -11.40 -11.82
N THR A 18 -35.30 -10.95 -11.92
CA THR A 18 -34.17 -11.76 -12.40
C THR A 18 -33.54 -12.55 -11.24
N CYS A 19 -32.90 -13.66 -11.56
CA CYS A 19 -32.09 -14.47 -10.64
C CYS A 19 -30.62 -14.37 -11.05
N PRO A 20 -29.66 -14.33 -10.11
CA PRO A 20 -28.26 -14.34 -10.43
C PRO A 20 -27.83 -15.68 -11.04
N VAL A 21 -26.97 -15.66 -12.03
CA VAL A 21 -26.29 -16.83 -12.58
C VAL A 21 -25.02 -17.04 -11.74
N CYS A 22 -24.89 -18.20 -11.13
CA CYS A 22 -23.83 -18.51 -10.17
C CYS A 22 -23.11 -19.79 -10.52
N LEU A 23 -21.83 -19.87 -10.10
CA LEU A 23 -21.12 -21.14 -10.00
C LEU A 23 -21.47 -21.78 -8.65
N ARG A 24 -22.20 -22.89 -8.68
CA ARG A 24 -22.57 -23.67 -7.48
C ARG A 24 -21.53 -24.73 -7.22
N ILE A 25 -20.93 -24.67 -6.04
CA ILE A 25 -19.96 -25.65 -5.54
C ILE A 25 -20.65 -26.50 -4.47
N THR A 26 -20.58 -27.80 -4.62
CA THR A 26 -21.08 -28.75 -3.62
C THR A 26 -19.95 -29.72 -3.23
N GLN A 27 -19.59 -29.75 -1.93
CA GLN A 27 -18.53 -30.61 -1.41
C GLN A 27 -18.88 -31.04 0.02
N ASN A 28 -18.85 -32.35 0.30
CA ASN A 28 -19.09 -32.91 1.63
C ASN A 28 -20.38 -32.38 2.31
N GLY A 29 -21.49 -32.33 1.55
CA GLY A 29 -22.77 -31.84 2.03
C GLY A 29 -22.88 -30.29 2.19
N ARG A 30 -21.79 -29.57 2.00
CA ARG A 30 -21.79 -28.08 2.02
C ARG A 30 -22.05 -27.53 0.64
N LEU A 31 -22.66 -26.34 0.59
CA LEU A 31 -23.05 -25.65 -0.63
C LEU A 31 -22.53 -24.22 -0.60
N LYS A 32 -21.94 -23.77 -1.72
CA LYS A 32 -21.49 -22.39 -1.90
C LYS A 32 -21.85 -21.89 -3.30
N TYR A 33 -22.20 -20.61 -3.41
CA TYR A 33 -22.48 -19.92 -4.67
C TYR A 33 -21.48 -18.80 -4.89
N ILE A 34 -20.93 -18.73 -6.11
CA ILE A 34 -20.09 -17.61 -6.58
C ILE A 34 -20.88 -16.90 -7.68
N ASP A 35 -21.21 -15.63 -7.51
CA ASP A 35 -21.93 -14.83 -8.50
C ASP A 35 -21.01 -14.57 -9.72
N LEU A 36 -21.51 -14.83 -10.94
CA LEU A 36 -20.78 -14.63 -12.19
C LEU A 36 -21.04 -13.26 -12.81
N GLY A 37 -21.79 -12.39 -12.12
CA GLY A 37 -22.12 -11.05 -12.62
C GLY A 37 -23.18 -11.01 -13.71
N LEU A 38 -23.84 -12.14 -13.99
CA LEU A 38 -24.94 -12.28 -14.94
C LEU A 38 -26.25 -12.54 -14.21
N SER A 39 -27.37 -12.16 -14.83
CA SER A 39 -28.71 -12.48 -14.30
C SER A 39 -29.63 -12.86 -15.45
N ALA A 40 -30.60 -13.71 -15.16
CA ALA A 40 -31.60 -14.16 -16.10
C ALA A 40 -32.96 -14.35 -15.40
N THR A 41 -34.05 -14.24 -16.13
CA THR A 41 -35.33 -14.77 -15.70
C THR A 41 -35.35 -16.29 -15.90
N VAL A 42 -36.29 -16.98 -15.24
CA VAL A 42 -36.45 -18.44 -15.39
C VAL A 42 -36.77 -18.81 -16.86
N GLU A 43 -37.47 -17.93 -17.57
CA GLU A 43 -37.81 -18.13 -18.98
C GLU A 43 -36.62 -18.02 -19.94
N GLN A 44 -35.65 -17.16 -19.58
CA GLN A 44 -34.43 -16.94 -20.36
C GLN A 44 -33.38 -18.05 -20.18
N TRP A 45 -33.53 -18.87 -19.15
CA TRP A 45 -32.56 -19.89 -18.78
C TRP A 45 -32.95 -21.30 -19.19
N ASN A 46 -32.03 -22.05 -19.77
CA ASN A 46 -32.17 -23.47 -20.01
C ASN A 46 -31.42 -24.24 -18.92
N THR A 47 -32.18 -24.99 -18.12
CA THR A 47 -31.63 -25.73 -16.96
C THR A 47 -30.85 -27.00 -17.38
N GLU A 48 -31.16 -27.57 -18.55
CA GLU A 48 -30.48 -28.78 -19.05
C GLU A 48 -29.09 -28.45 -19.58
N THR A 49 -29.00 -27.37 -20.38
CA THR A 49 -27.74 -26.92 -20.98
C THR A 49 -26.94 -26.01 -20.07
N GLU A 50 -27.52 -25.53 -18.95
CA GLU A 50 -26.91 -24.55 -18.02
C GLU A 50 -26.48 -23.25 -18.78
N ARG A 51 -27.33 -22.81 -19.73
CA ARG A 51 -27.06 -21.66 -20.63
C ARG A 51 -28.29 -20.78 -20.83
N PHE A 52 -28.09 -19.59 -21.32
CA PHE A 52 -29.16 -18.77 -21.84
C PHE A 52 -29.78 -19.45 -23.06
N LYS A 53 -31.12 -19.40 -23.18
CA LYS A 53 -31.85 -19.94 -24.35
C LYS A 53 -31.42 -19.23 -25.60
N LYS A 54 -31.26 -19.97 -26.70
CA LYS A 54 -30.88 -19.47 -28.03
C LYS A 54 -32.08 -18.85 -28.76
N ASP A 55 -32.72 -17.89 -28.09
CA ASP A 55 -33.86 -17.15 -28.64
C ASP A 55 -33.61 -15.65 -28.45
N ARG A 56 -33.38 -14.94 -29.55
CA ARG A 56 -33.10 -13.50 -29.54
C ARG A 56 -34.29 -12.64 -29.10
N ARG A 57 -35.51 -13.18 -29.12
CA ARG A 57 -36.71 -12.49 -28.63
C ARG A 57 -36.72 -12.46 -27.10
N LEU A 58 -36.21 -13.51 -26.45
CA LEU A 58 -36.09 -13.61 -25.00
C LEU A 58 -34.78 -12.99 -24.46
N VAL A 59 -33.68 -13.19 -25.22
CA VAL A 59 -32.33 -12.71 -24.80
C VAL A 59 -31.60 -12.21 -26.03
N SER A 60 -31.59 -10.91 -26.25
CA SER A 60 -30.97 -10.29 -27.45
C SER A 60 -29.49 -10.63 -27.62
N ASN A 61 -28.74 -10.79 -26.53
CA ASN A 61 -27.29 -11.02 -26.54
C ASN A 61 -26.91 -12.42 -26.01
N TYR A 62 -27.75 -13.43 -26.19
CA TYR A 62 -27.49 -14.78 -25.61
C TYR A 62 -26.15 -15.36 -26.07
N GLU A 63 -25.68 -15.04 -27.27
CA GLU A 63 -24.40 -15.52 -27.81
C GLU A 63 -23.23 -15.03 -26.99
N ASN A 64 -23.19 -13.75 -26.65
CA ASN A 64 -22.14 -13.15 -25.80
C ASN A 64 -22.20 -13.68 -24.37
N TYR A 65 -23.40 -13.83 -23.82
CA TYR A 65 -23.55 -14.37 -22.47
C TYR A 65 -23.13 -15.85 -22.40
N ASN A 66 -23.49 -16.64 -23.39
CA ASN A 66 -23.08 -18.05 -23.44
C ASN A 66 -21.58 -18.21 -23.72
N ALA A 67 -20.96 -17.32 -24.53
CA ALA A 67 -19.52 -17.29 -24.70
C ALA A 67 -18.79 -16.97 -23.39
N LEU A 68 -19.31 -16.02 -22.61
CA LEU A 68 -18.76 -15.69 -21.30
C LEU A 68 -18.91 -16.87 -20.32
N LEU A 69 -20.05 -17.57 -20.33
CA LEU A 69 -20.25 -18.76 -19.50
C LEU A 69 -19.30 -19.90 -19.89
N ASN A 70 -19.01 -20.08 -21.19
CA ASN A 70 -18.00 -21.05 -21.64
C ASN A 70 -16.60 -20.69 -21.11
N HIS A 71 -16.24 -19.41 -21.13
CA HIS A 71 -14.98 -18.95 -20.54
C HIS A 71 -14.89 -19.24 -19.04
N TYR A 72 -15.99 -19.06 -18.30
CA TYR A 72 -16.02 -19.43 -16.87
C TYR A 72 -15.90 -20.95 -16.67
N GLU A 73 -16.46 -21.75 -17.58
CA GLU A 73 -16.33 -23.21 -17.53
C GLU A 73 -14.90 -23.67 -17.79
N GLU A 74 -14.26 -23.17 -18.85
CA GLU A 74 -12.84 -23.42 -19.15
C GLU A 74 -11.93 -23.05 -17.98
N ARG A 75 -12.20 -21.91 -17.34
CA ARG A 75 -11.47 -21.45 -16.17
C ARG A 75 -11.64 -22.38 -14.99
N LYS A 76 -12.87 -22.80 -14.68
CA LYS A 76 -13.18 -23.80 -13.66
C LYS A 76 -12.37 -25.09 -13.88
N ASP A 77 -12.41 -25.60 -15.12
CA ASP A 77 -11.72 -26.82 -15.49
C ASP A 77 -10.19 -26.68 -15.44
N GLY A 78 -9.66 -25.51 -15.79
CA GLY A 78 -8.26 -25.17 -15.67
C GLY A 78 -7.77 -25.21 -14.20
N ILE A 79 -8.54 -24.65 -13.27
CA ILE A 79 -8.24 -24.67 -11.84
C ILE A 79 -8.26 -26.09 -11.29
N LEU A 80 -9.29 -26.86 -11.64
CA LEU A 80 -9.40 -28.26 -11.19
C LEU A 80 -8.27 -29.13 -11.72
N ARG A 81 -7.86 -28.95 -12.99
CA ARG A 81 -6.69 -29.61 -13.58
C ARG A 81 -5.40 -29.25 -12.85
N LYS A 82 -5.20 -27.95 -12.52
CA LYS A 82 -4.06 -27.49 -11.73
C LYS A 82 -3.99 -28.20 -10.37
N PHE A 83 -5.09 -28.25 -9.63
CA PHE A 83 -5.15 -28.93 -8.33
C PHE A 83 -4.86 -30.42 -8.44
N ALA A 84 -5.36 -31.07 -9.49
CA ALA A 84 -5.09 -32.49 -9.74
C ALA A 84 -3.61 -32.76 -10.08
N GLN A 85 -2.98 -31.91 -10.92
CA GLN A 85 -1.57 -32.03 -11.29
C GLN A 85 -0.63 -31.80 -10.10
N GLU A 86 -0.95 -30.83 -9.26
CA GLU A 86 -0.16 -30.48 -8.07
C GLU A 86 -0.45 -31.44 -6.89
N ARG A 87 -1.32 -32.45 -7.08
CA ARG A 87 -1.79 -33.37 -6.03
C ARG A 87 -2.28 -32.65 -4.78
N MET A 88 -2.89 -31.49 -4.98
CA MET A 88 -3.36 -30.65 -3.88
C MET A 88 -4.78 -31.01 -3.51
N GLU A 89 -4.99 -31.23 -2.22
CA GLU A 89 -6.33 -31.29 -1.66
C GLU A 89 -6.98 -29.92 -1.80
N TRP A 90 -8.15 -29.84 -2.49
CA TRP A 90 -8.82 -28.57 -2.69
C TRP A 90 -10.06 -28.44 -1.80
N THR A 91 -10.24 -27.27 -1.23
CA THR A 91 -11.43 -26.86 -0.48
C THR A 91 -12.25 -25.88 -1.30
N MET A 92 -13.53 -25.66 -0.93
CA MET A 92 -14.38 -24.65 -1.59
C MET A 92 -13.78 -23.26 -1.50
N GLU A 93 -13.16 -22.93 -0.36
CA GLU A 93 -12.51 -21.65 -0.11
C GLU A 93 -11.33 -21.45 -1.07
N ARG A 94 -10.47 -22.45 -1.19
CA ARG A 94 -9.29 -22.39 -2.07
C ARG A 94 -9.68 -22.32 -3.54
N PHE A 95 -10.73 -23.05 -3.94
CA PHE A 95 -11.26 -22.95 -5.29
C PHE A 95 -11.81 -21.54 -5.55
N GLU A 96 -12.56 -20.97 -4.59
CA GLU A 96 -13.09 -19.60 -4.71
C GLU A 96 -11.95 -18.59 -4.82
N GLU A 97 -10.93 -18.67 -3.99
CA GLU A 97 -9.75 -17.79 -4.06
C GLU A 97 -9.08 -17.85 -5.43
N GLU A 98 -8.88 -19.03 -6.01
CA GLU A 98 -8.33 -19.17 -7.37
C GLU A 98 -9.33 -18.69 -8.43
N PHE A 99 -10.60 -18.98 -8.29
CA PHE A 99 -11.63 -18.63 -9.27
C PHE A 99 -11.96 -17.14 -9.24
N VAL A 100 -12.20 -16.55 -8.09
CA VAL A 100 -12.48 -15.11 -7.91
C VAL A 100 -11.18 -14.29 -7.98
N GLY A 101 -10.11 -14.79 -7.39
CA GLY A 101 -8.80 -14.16 -7.39
C GLY A 101 -8.24 -13.94 -8.80
N ALA A 102 -8.51 -14.85 -9.76
CA ALA A 102 -8.08 -14.65 -11.14
C ALA A 102 -8.85 -13.51 -11.86
N SER A 103 -10.09 -13.15 -11.44
CA SER A 103 -10.78 -11.98 -11.98
C SER A 103 -10.24 -10.66 -11.43
N LYS A 104 -9.56 -10.72 -10.27
CA LYS A 104 -8.85 -9.58 -9.66
C LYS A 104 -7.36 -9.55 -10.02
N ARG A 105 -6.81 -10.66 -10.52
CA ARG A 105 -5.43 -10.74 -10.99
C ARG A 105 -5.23 -9.76 -12.15
N GLY A 106 -4.12 -9.05 -12.07
CA GLY A 106 -3.77 -8.06 -13.07
C GLY A 106 -4.40 -6.68 -12.88
N LYS A 107 -5.27 -6.45 -11.90
CA LYS A 107 -5.76 -5.11 -11.56
C LYS A 107 -4.80 -4.36 -10.67
N VAL A 108 -4.39 -3.18 -11.12
CA VAL A 108 -3.42 -2.33 -10.41
C VAL A 108 -3.94 -1.92 -9.03
N TYR A 109 -5.20 -1.47 -8.97
CA TYR A 109 -5.80 -0.98 -7.74
C TYR A 109 -5.87 -2.07 -6.66
N ASP A 110 -6.41 -3.25 -6.99
CA ASP A 110 -6.61 -4.33 -6.03
C ASP A 110 -5.25 -4.87 -5.51
N PHE A 111 -4.26 -4.96 -6.39
CA PHE A 111 -2.90 -5.35 -6.03
C PHE A 111 -2.24 -4.31 -5.10
N TRP A 112 -2.38 -3.02 -5.44
CA TRP A 112 -1.81 -1.94 -4.66
C TRP A 112 -2.43 -1.83 -3.27
N MET A 113 -3.75 -2.00 -3.14
CA MET A 113 -4.44 -2.07 -1.84
C MET A 113 -3.91 -3.21 -0.98
N ARG A 114 -3.75 -4.42 -1.53
CA ARG A 114 -3.14 -5.55 -0.80
C ARG A 114 -1.75 -5.20 -0.25
N LEU A 115 -0.92 -4.52 -1.05
CA LEU A 115 0.40 -4.07 -0.58
C LEU A 115 0.32 -3.06 0.56
N VAL A 116 -0.69 -2.19 0.58
CA VAL A 116 -0.93 -1.25 1.70
C VAL A 116 -1.29 -2.04 2.95
N ASP A 117 -2.21 -2.99 2.84
CA ASP A 117 -2.67 -3.82 3.96
C ASP A 117 -1.53 -4.67 4.53
N ASP A 118 -0.73 -5.31 3.68
CA ASP A 118 0.45 -6.08 4.08
C ASP A 118 1.48 -5.22 4.83
N LEU A 119 1.71 -3.99 4.36
CA LEU A 119 2.61 -3.05 5.03
C LEU A 119 2.06 -2.61 6.40
N MET A 120 0.74 -2.47 6.55
CA MET A 120 0.10 -2.17 7.85
C MET A 120 0.26 -3.33 8.82
N VAL A 121 -0.08 -4.55 8.39
CA VAL A 121 0.03 -5.78 9.20
C VAL A 121 1.48 -6.04 9.64
N THR A 122 2.44 -5.79 8.75
CA THR A 122 3.88 -5.98 9.06
C THR A 122 4.51 -4.84 9.84
N GLY A 123 3.73 -3.84 10.29
CA GLY A 123 4.21 -2.72 11.11
C GLY A 123 5.00 -1.65 10.33
N HIS A 124 5.01 -1.70 9.00
CA HIS A 124 5.68 -0.70 8.15
C HIS A 124 4.76 0.51 7.87
N ILE A 125 4.18 1.07 8.94
CA ILE A 125 3.14 2.11 8.90
C ILE A 125 3.53 3.32 8.03
N GLY A 126 4.79 3.79 8.12
CA GLY A 126 5.28 4.91 7.30
C GLY A 126 5.19 4.63 5.80
N ASN A 127 5.61 3.44 5.37
CA ASN A 127 5.52 3.02 3.97
C ASN A 127 4.06 2.81 3.55
N ALA A 128 3.24 2.20 4.39
CA ALA A 128 1.81 2.00 4.12
C ALA A 128 1.11 3.34 3.83
N LYS A 129 1.37 4.39 4.64
CA LYS A 129 0.83 5.74 4.42
C LYS A 129 1.29 6.35 3.10
N VAL A 130 2.55 6.17 2.71
CA VAL A 130 3.06 6.64 1.41
C VAL A 130 2.37 5.92 0.25
N TYR A 131 2.28 4.59 0.31
CA TYR A 131 1.60 3.80 -0.72
C TYR A 131 0.11 4.15 -0.82
N ALA A 132 -0.59 4.33 0.30
CA ALA A 132 -2.00 4.73 0.33
C ALA A 132 -2.22 6.13 -0.26
N ARG A 133 -1.35 7.11 0.08
CA ARG A 133 -1.38 8.46 -0.50
C ARG A 133 -1.21 8.41 -2.02
N ASP A 134 -0.21 7.65 -2.50
CA ASP A 134 0.10 7.60 -3.92
C ASP A 134 -0.97 6.82 -4.71
N LEU A 135 -1.62 5.82 -4.10
CA LEU A 135 -2.80 5.16 -4.65
C LEU A 135 -3.99 6.14 -4.74
N HIS A 136 -4.18 6.98 -3.73
CA HIS A 136 -5.21 8.03 -3.77
C HIS A 136 -4.96 9.00 -4.93
N LEU A 137 -3.71 9.47 -5.12
CA LEU A 137 -3.35 10.32 -6.24
C LEU A 137 -3.54 9.62 -7.59
N PHE A 138 -3.17 8.34 -7.69
CA PHE A 138 -3.43 7.53 -8.89
C PHE A 138 -4.93 7.51 -9.24
N CYS A 139 -5.81 7.30 -8.25
CA CYS A 139 -7.25 7.32 -8.44
C CYS A 139 -7.81 8.71 -8.73
N LEU A 140 -7.20 9.76 -8.18
CA LEU A 140 -7.62 11.15 -8.41
C LEU A 140 -7.40 11.57 -9.87
N TYR A 141 -6.28 11.16 -10.46
CA TYR A 141 -5.88 11.56 -11.83
C TYR A 141 -6.25 10.54 -12.91
N ASP A 142 -6.81 9.38 -12.54
CA ASP A 142 -7.41 8.44 -13.48
C ASP A 142 -8.78 7.96 -12.96
N SER A 143 -9.85 8.46 -13.54
CA SER A 143 -11.23 8.07 -13.18
C SER A 143 -11.51 6.57 -13.34
N LYS A 144 -10.71 5.87 -14.17
CA LYS A 144 -10.80 4.41 -14.41
C LYS A 144 -9.75 3.62 -13.61
N ALA A 145 -9.02 4.22 -12.68
CA ALA A 145 -7.93 3.60 -11.92
C ALA A 145 -8.30 2.24 -11.31
N LYS A 146 -9.51 2.12 -10.75
CA LYS A 146 -10.00 0.89 -10.12
C LYS A 146 -10.23 -0.27 -11.09
N GLN A 147 -10.34 0.04 -12.39
CA GLN A 147 -10.58 -0.93 -13.45
C GLN A 147 -9.31 -1.27 -14.24
N ARG A 148 -8.24 -0.46 -14.11
CA ARG A 148 -6.99 -0.62 -14.85
C ARG A 148 -6.34 -1.95 -14.59
N LEU A 149 -5.99 -2.65 -15.65
CA LEU A 149 -5.10 -3.81 -15.63
C LEU A 149 -3.63 -3.35 -15.72
N PHE A 150 -2.70 -4.17 -15.27
CA PHE A 150 -1.27 -3.88 -15.46
C PHE A 150 -0.90 -3.76 -16.93
N SER A 151 -1.58 -4.49 -17.82
CA SER A 151 -1.40 -4.39 -19.27
C SER A 151 -1.78 -3.03 -19.85
N ASP A 152 -2.62 -2.25 -19.17
CA ASP A 152 -3.04 -0.91 -19.61
C ASP A 152 -2.01 0.16 -19.27
N ILE A 153 -1.03 -0.18 -18.40
CA ILE A 153 -0.03 0.75 -17.89
C ILE A 153 1.22 0.70 -18.79
N ASP A 154 1.12 1.25 -19.96
CA ASP A 154 2.21 1.43 -20.90
C ASP A 154 2.89 2.82 -20.75
N VAL A 155 3.93 3.07 -21.57
CA VAL A 155 4.65 4.36 -21.58
C VAL A 155 3.71 5.53 -21.91
N LYS A 156 2.77 5.33 -22.84
CA LYS A 156 1.80 6.37 -23.24
C LYS A 156 0.84 6.69 -22.09
N TYR A 157 0.44 5.67 -21.35
CA TYR A 157 -0.38 5.84 -20.14
C TYR A 157 0.37 6.67 -19.08
N ILE A 158 1.63 6.33 -18.77
CA ILE A 158 2.43 7.05 -17.78
C ILE A 158 2.60 8.52 -18.18
N ASN A 159 2.85 8.80 -19.46
CA ASN A 159 2.96 10.18 -19.95
C ASN A 159 1.64 10.95 -19.74
N ARG A 160 0.48 10.33 -20.03
CA ARG A 160 -0.83 10.97 -19.81
C ARG A 160 -1.11 11.22 -18.34
N LEU A 161 -0.81 10.24 -17.47
CA LEU A 161 -0.97 10.38 -16.02
C LEU A 161 -0.08 11.50 -15.48
N ASN A 162 1.20 11.55 -15.88
CA ASN A 162 2.13 12.60 -15.51
C ASN A 162 1.63 13.99 -15.96
N HIS A 163 1.14 14.10 -17.19
CA HIS A 163 0.59 15.36 -17.72
C HIS A 163 -0.70 15.77 -16.98
N ALA A 164 -1.58 14.85 -16.66
CA ALA A 164 -2.77 15.13 -15.86
C ALA A 164 -2.42 15.66 -14.46
N MET A 165 -1.41 15.09 -13.81
CA MET A 165 -0.90 15.58 -12.53
C MET A 165 -0.31 16.99 -12.66
N GLU A 166 0.44 17.28 -13.73
CA GLU A 166 1.06 18.57 -14.01
C GLU A 166 0.03 19.66 -14.23
N LEU A 167 -0.96 19.43 -15.06
CA LEU A 167 -2.07 20.36 -15.32
C LEU A 167 -2.86 20.71 -14.04
N ASN A 168 -2.87 19.82 -13.07
CA ASN A 168 -3.49 20.05 -11.77
C ASN A 168 -2.51 20.60 -10.71
N GLY A 169 -1.37 21.16 -11.13
CA GLY A 169 -0.44 21.88 -10.26
C GLY A 169 0.46 21.02 -9.39
N CYS A 170 0.57 19.69 -9.65
CA CYS A 170 1.53 18.86 -8.94
C CYS A 170 2.95 19.21 -9.36
N CYS A 171 3.81 19.61 -8.41
CA CYS A 171 5.24 19.82 -8.65
C CYS A 171 5.94 18.53 -9.09
N GLY A 172 7.06 18.66 -9.82
CA GLY A 172 7.81 17.54 -10.36
C GLY A 172 8.24 16.53 -9.30
N ASN A 173 8.64 16.97 -8.11
CA ASN A 173 9.00 16.08 -7.02
C ASN A 173 7.81 15.24 -6.53
N THR A 174 6.60 15.79 -6.46
CA THR A 174 5.39 15.01 -6.11
C THR A 174 5.08 13.98 -7.19
N ARG A 175 5.10 14.37 -8.47
CA ARG A 175 4.92 13.48 -9.62
C ARG A 175 5.97 12.36 -9.61
N MET A 176 7.23 12.70 -9.39
CA MET A 176 8.33 11.76 -9.27
C MET A 176 8.09 10.73 -8.17
N HIS A 177 7.66 11.15 -6.98
CA HIS A 177 7.39 10.23 -5.87
C HIS A 177 6.25 9.28 -6.18
N THR A 178 5.12 9.77 -6.67
CA THR A 178 3.96 8.95 -7.04
C THR A 178 4.31 7.92 -8.11
N LEU A 179 5.04 8.33 -9.15
CA LEU A 179 5.47 7.43 -10.22
C LEU A 179 6.56 6.44 -9.77
N LYS A 180 7.42 6.81 -8.81
CA LYS A 180 8.34 5.84 -8.15
C LYS A 180 7.57 4.77 -7.38
N THR A 181 6.51 5.14 -6.68
CA THR A 181 5.67 4.17 -5.97
C THR A 181 4.93 3.26 -6.95
N LEU A 182 4.33 3.80 -8.01
CA LEU A 182 3.70 3.00 -9.08
C LEU A 182 4.70 2.02 -9.72
N ARG A 183 5.93 2.47 -9.98
CA ARG A 183 7.01 1.62 -10.48
C ARG A 183 7.33 0.48 -9.51
N ALA A 184 7.37 0.76 -8.20
CA ALA A 184 7.61 -0.26 -7.18
C ALA A 184 6.47 -1.28 -7.11
N VAL A 185 5.21 -0.83 -7.26
CA VAL A 185 4.01 -1.69 -7.34
C VAL A 185 4.12 -2.63 -8.55
N ILE A 186 4.41 -2.09 -9.76
CA ILE A 186 4.55 -2.89 -10.98
C ILE A 186 5.68 -3.92 -10.84
N ASN A 187 6.83 -3.53 -10.28
CA ASN A 187 7.95 -4.45 -10.07
C ASN A 187 7.58 -5.61 -9.13
N LYS A 188 6.81 -5.32 -8.08
CA LYS A 188 6.28 -6.37 -7.19
C LYS A 188 5.28 -7.27 -7.91
N ALA A 189 4.37 -6.70 -8.68
CA ALA A 189 3.40 -7.45 -9.47
C ALA A 189 4.06 -8.38 -10.50
N ILE A 190 5.14 -7.93 -11.15
CA ILE A 190 5.95 -8.77 -12.06
C ILE A 190 6.58 -9.93 -11.28
N LYS A 191 7.17 -9.65 -10.11
CA LYS A 191 7.78 -10.69 -9.26
C LYS A 191 6.75 -11.74 -8.81
N GLU A 192 5.51 -11.32 -8.55
CA GLU A 192 4.40 -12.17 -8.14
C GLU A 192 3.62 -12.77 -9.31
N LYS A 193 4.09 -12.55 -10.57
CA LYS A 193 3.47 -13.04 -11.81
C LYS A 193 2.04 -12.52 -12.05
N GLU A 194 1.70 -11.37 -11.50
CA GLU A 194 0.44 -10.66 -11.76
C GLU A 194 0.54 -9.62 -12.88
N ALA A 195 1.76 -9.22 -13.25
CA ALA A 195 2.07 -8.35 -14.38
C ALA A 195 3.13 -8.95 -15.28
N SER A 196 3.12 -8.57 -16.56
CA SER A 196 4.15 -8.97 -17.53
C SER A 196 5.29 -7.95 -17.58
N SER A 197 6.52 -8.42 -17.67
CA SER A 197 7.68 -7.55 -17.93
C SER A 197 7.71 -6.99 -19.36
N ALA A 198 6.98 -7.60 -20.30
CA ALA A 198 6.92 -7.16 -21.70
C ALA A 198 6.28 -5.78 -21.87
N THR A 199 5.38 -5.39 -20.97
CA THR A 199 4.69 -4.09 -21.00
C THR A 199 5.28 -3.09 -19.99
N TYR A 200 6.48 -3.36 -19.46
CA TYR A 200 7.09 -2.52 -18.43
C TYR A 200 7.37 -1.09 -18.93
N PRO A 201 6.75 -0.05 -18.30
CA PRO A 201 6.76 1.29 -18.88
C PRO A 201 7.93 2.17 -18.45
N PHE A 202 8.78 1.73 -17.51
CA PHE A 202 9.81 2.57 -16.89
C PHE A 202 11.23 2.19 -17.33
N GLY A 203 12.16 3.14 -17.20
CA GLY A 203 13.58 2.92 -17.42
C GLY A 203 14.07 3.38 -18.79
N LYS A 204 15.25 2.90 -19.20
CA LYS A 204 15.89 3.28 -20.47
C LYS A 204 15.01 2.81 -21.64
N GLY A 205 14.61 3.74 -22.51
CA GLY A 205 13.65 3.49 -23.59
C GLY A 205 12.18 3.60 -23.20
N GLY A 206 11.87 3.79 -21.90
CA GLY A 206 10.53 4.06 -21.37
C GLY A 206 10.47 5.41 -20.66
N PHE A 207 9.60 5.52 -19.64
CA PHE A 207 9.46 6.73 -18.84
C PHE A 207 10.55 6.81 -17.76
N GLU A 208 11.37 7.86 -17.83
CA GLU A 208 12.45 8.09 -16.89
C GLU A 208 12.01 8.98 -15.72
N VAL A 209 11.55 8.36 -14.64
CA VAL A 209 11.00 9.06 -13.46
C VAL A 209 11.98 10.05 -12.84
N GLY A 210 13.28 9.79 -12.94
CA GLY A 210 14.33 10.67 -12.40
C GLY A 210 14.39 12.06 -13.03
N LYS A 211 13.94 12.20 -14.28
CA LYS A 211 13.90 13.48 -15.01
C LYS A 211 12.89 14.48 -14.45
N LEU A 212 11.96 14.02 -13.61
CA LEU A 212 10.99 14.87 -12.93
C LEU A 212 11.55 15.55 -11.66
N ALA A 213 12.78 15.25 -11.28
CA ALA A 213 13.39 15.86 -10.09
C ALA A 213 13.57 17.37 -10.29
N GLU A 214 13.03 18.14 -9.36
CA GLU A 214 13.19 19.58 -9.28
C GLU A 214 14.07 19.94 -8.09
N GLU A 215 14.98 20.88 -8.26
CA GLU A 215 15.73 21.43 -7.15
C GLU A 215 14.78 22.20 -6.22
N THR A 216 14.92 21.94 -4.93
CA THR A 216 14.18 22.68 -3.91
C THR A 216 15.14 23.57 -3.17
N GLU A 217 14.73 24.80 -2.91
CA GLU A 217 15.50 25.71 -2.05
C GLU A 217 15.76 25.04 -0.70
N LYS A 218 17.03 25.03 -0.32
CA LYS A 218 17.43 24.56 1.01
C LYS A 218 17.05 25.63 2.04
N ARG A 219 15.97 25.39 2.77
CA ARG A 219 15.57 26.25 3.87
C ARG A 219 16.51 26.03 5.06
N TYR A 220 17.18 27.06 5.49
CA TYR A 220 18.01 27.04 6.67
C TYR A 220 17.64 28.24 7.55
N LEU A 221 17.90 28.14 8.85
CA LEU A 221 17.75 29.26 9.77
C LEU A 221 19.01 30.12 9.73
N PRO A 222 18.89 31.42 9.42
CA PRO A 222 20.00 32.34 9.51
C PRO A 222 20.57 32.35 10.92
N PRO A 223 21.89 32.63 11.10
CA PRO A 223 22.53 32.67 12.41
C PRO A 223 21.84 33.58 13.43
N LYS A 224 21.28 34.71 12.98
CA LYS A 224 20.53 35.65 13.83
C LYS A 224 19.27 35.03 14.41
N GLU A 225 18.48 34.30 13.59
CA GLU A 225 17.26 33.63 14.01
C GLU A 225 17.57 32.43 14.94
N LEU A 226 18.62 31.68 14.61
CA LEU A 226 19.09 30.63 15.49
C LEU A 226 19.53 31.18 16.87
N LYS A 227 20.21 32.32 16.92
CA LYS A 227 20.58 32.97 18.16
C LYS A 227 19.35 33.37 18.98
N LEU A 228 18.29 33.90 18.36
CA LEU A 228 17.03 34.22 19.02
C LEU A 228 16.41 32.97 19.64
N ILE A 229 16.34 31.86 18.89
CA ILE A 229 15.83 30.58 19.42
C ILE A 229 16.64 30.12 20.63
N LYS A 230 17.97 30.28 20.62
CA LYS A 230 18.84 29.92 21.74
C LYS A 230 18.61 30.79 22.98
N THR A 231 18.44 32.09 22.81
CA THR A 231 18.45 33.07 23.89
C THR A 231 17.08 33.51 24.40
N THR A 232 15.99 33.13 23.74
CA THR A 232 14.63 33.57 24.10
C THR A 232 13.80 32.41 24.66
N PRO A 233 13.78 32.22 25.99
CA PRO A 233 12.91 31.24 26.64
C PRO A 233 11.43 31.56 26.39
N GLN A 234 10.60 30.53 26.33
CA GLN A 234 9.17 30.68 26.15
C GLN A 234 8.42 30.52 27.47
N GLN A 235 7.46 31.43 27.74
CA GLN A 235 6.61 31.34 28.94
C GLN A 235 5.69 30.12 28.89
N ASN A 236 5.19 29.80 27.71
CA ASN A 236 4.35 28.61 27.50
C ASN A 236 5.22 27.35 27.49
N MET A 237 4.95 26.43 28.42
CA MET A 237 5.73 25.19 28.62
C MET A 237 5.72 24.29 27.36
N VAL A 238 4.64 24.29 26.58
CA VAL A 238 4.57 23.51 25.32
C VAL A 238 5.53 24.07 24.27
N LEU A 239 5.59 25.40 24.14
CA LEU A 239 6.50 26.09 23.22
C LEU A 239 7.95 25.95 23.72
N GLU A 240 8.19 26.08 25.02
CA GLU A 240 9.54 25.92 25.60
C GLU A 240 10.07 24.50 25.40
N ARG A 241 9.21 23.47 25.60
CA ARG A 241 9.55 22.10 25.27
C ARG A 241 9.90 21.94 23.79
N ALA A 242 9.08 22.47 22.88
CA ALA A 242 9.33 22.40 21.44
C ALA A 242 10.66 23.09 21.07
N ARG A 243 10.93 24.28 21.63
CA ARG A 243 12.18 25.02 21.45
C ARG A 243 13.39 24.19 21.90
N ARG A 244 13.33 23.58 23.08
CA ARG A 244 14.43 22.76 23.62
C ARG A 244 14.64 21.45 22.85
N LEU A 245 13.57 20.81 22.37
CA LEU A 245 13.68 19.65 21.48
C LEU A 245 14.33 20.03 20.13
N PHE A 246 13.98 21.21 19.60
CA PHE A 246 14.65 21.73 18.41
C PHE A 246 16.14 21.95 18.64
N LEU A 247 16.51 22.60 19.75
CA LEU A 247 17.91 22.83 20.12
C LEU A 247 18.66 21.52 20.36
N PHE A 248 18.03 20.52 20.99
CA PHE A 248 18.63 19.21 21.15
C PHE A 248 18.91 18.56 19.79
N SER A 249 17.93 18.59 18.86
CA SER A 249 18.14 18.11 17.48
C SER A 249 19.32 18.85 16.84
N TYR A 250 19.38 20.18 16.98
CA TYR A 250 20.43 21.00 16.39
C TYR A 250 21.82 20.63 16.92
N TYR A 251 22.00 20.54 18.27
CA TYR A 251 23.27 20.16 18.86
C TYR A 251 23.64 18.68 18.59
N CYS A 252 22.65 17.86 18.28
CA CYS A 252 22.85 16.49 17.83
C CYS A 252 22.95 16.38 16.28
N PHE A 253 23.48 17.40 15.60
CA PHE A 253 23.73 17.44 14.15
C PHE A 253 22.49 17.17 13.30
N GLY A 254 21.32 17.66 13.70
CA GLY A 254 20.07 17.49 12.98
C GLY A 254 19.47 16.08 13.17
N MET A 255 19.56 15.52 14.37
CA MET A 255 18.93 14.25 14.67
C MET A 255 17.44 14.30 14.38
N ASN A 256 16.92 13.32 13.60
CA ASN A 256 15.52 13.29 13.25
C ASN A 256 14.62 13.09 14.48
N PHE A 257 13.43 13.70 14.44
CA PHE A 257 12.46 13.62 15.55
C PHE A 257 12.11 12.17 15.95
N VAL A 258 11.96 11.27 14.95
CA VAL A 258 11.69 9.85 15.21
C VAL A 258 12.87 9.19 15.95
N ASP A 259 14.11 9.51 15.59
CA ASP A 259 15.29 8.98 16.28
C ASP A 259 15.35 9.50 17.71
N MET A 260 15.10 10.81 17.91
CA MET A 260 15.00 11.43 19.24
C MET A 260 13.94 10.75 20.13
N ALA A 261 12.76 10.47 19.56
CA ALA A 261 11.66 9.85 20.29
C ALA A 261 11.98 8.42 20.80
N HIS A 262 12.93 7.75 20.17
CA HIS A 262 13.34 6.38 20.54
C HIS A 262 14.63 6.33 21.37
N LEU A 263 15.23 7.47 21.69
CA LEU A 263 16.39 7.49 22.58
C LEU A 263 15.98 7.05 23.98
N THR A 264 16.80 6.18 24.55
CA THR A 264 16.68 5.70 25.93
C THR A 264 17.95 6.03 26.72
N ASN A 265 17.89 5.89 28.03
CA ASN A 265 19.09 6.05 28.91
C ASN A 265 20.25 5.12 28.51
N GLN A 266 19.95 3.97 27.86
CA GLN A 266 20.97 3.03 27.38
C GLN A 266 21.75 3.57 26.17
N ASN A 267 21.25 4.62 25.51
CA ASN A 267 21.97 5.28 24.41
C ASN A 267 23.06 6.23 24.90
N ILE A 268 23.11 6.56 26.20
CA ILE A 268 24.19 7.32 26.82
C ILE A 268 25.31 6.35 27.21
N VAL A 269 26.44 6.45 26.51
CA VAL A 269 27.55 5.50 26.62
C VAL A 269 28.85 6.26 26.90
N MET A 270 29.63 5.80 27.87
CA MET A 270 30.99 6.30 28.11
C MET A 270 31.94 5.62 27.11
N LEU A 271 32.56 6.42 26.26
CA LEU A 271 33.62 5.99 25.35
C LEU A 271 34.98 6.55 25.80
N SER A 272 36.07 6.15 25.15
CA SER A 272 37.43 6.68 25.46
C SER A 272 37.53 8.19 25.30
N THR A 273 36.69 8.81 24.50
CA THR A 273 36.62 10.25 24.23
C THR A 273 35.59 10.98 25.11
N GLY A 274 34.95 10.31 26.08
CA GLY A 274 33.97 10.87 26.99
C GLY A 274 32.57 10.33 26.78
N LEU A 275 31.55 11.06 27.28
CA LEU A 275 30.16 10.64 27.23
C LEU A 275 29.57 10.91 25.81
N HIS A 276 28.92 9.90 25.26
CA HIS A 276 28.34 9.97 23.91
C HIS A 276 26.88 9.48 23.89
N ILE A 277 26.08 10.03 22.97
CA ILE A 277 24.82 9.44 22.54
C ILE A 277 25.12 8.50 21.38
N VAL A 278 24.87 7.20 21.59
CA VAL A 278 25.13 6.15 20.59
C VAL A 278 23.81 5.53 20.16
N TYR A 279 23.46 5.64 18.88
CA TYR A 279 22.19 5.11 18.38
C TYR A 279 22.27 4.68 16.93
N LYS A 280 21.34 3.81 16.50
CA LYS A 280 21.08 3.50 15.09
C LYS A 280 19.82 4.21 14.63
N ARG A 281 19.85 4.82 13.45
CA ARG A 281 18.66 5.49 12.89
C ARG A 281 17.51 4.51 12.72
N GLN A 282 16.32 4.87 13.19
CA GLN A 282 15.13 4.02 13.11
C GLN A 282 14.81 3.59 11.68
N LYS A 283 14.99 4.49 10.71
CA LYS A 283 14.74 4.20 9.28
C LYS A 283 15.54 3.02 8.73
N ILE A 284 16.73 2.77 9.25
CA ILE A 284 17.67 1.77 8.75
C ILE A 284 18.17 0.81 9.84
N LYS A 285 17.48 0.73 10.98
CA LYS A 285 17.91 -0.08 12.13
C LYS A 285 18.11 -1.56 11.81
N ASN A 286 17.34 -2.09 10.86
CA ASN A 286 17.36 -3.49 10.45
C ASN A 286 18.34 -3.77 9.29
N ALA A 287 19.04 -2.77 8.76
CA ALA A 287 20.03 -2.98 7.71
C ALA A 287 21.30 -3.62 8.28
N LYS A 288 21.76 -4.72 7.68
CA LYS A 288 22.85 -5.58 8.20
C LYS A 288 24.16 -4.86 8.48
N ASN A 289 24.48 -3.80 7.71
CA ASN A 289 25.80 -3.12 7.80
C ASN A 289 25.69 -1.67 8.33
N THR A 290 24.66 -1.35 9.13
CA THR A 290 24.49 0.00 9.67
C THR A 290 25.38 0.20 10.90
N LYS A 291 26.39 1.07 10.77
CA LYS A 291 27.17 1.53 11.91
C LYS A 291 26.34 2.45 12.80
N PRO A 292 26.47 2.37 14.13
CA PRO A 292 25.83 3.34 15.04
C PRO A 292 26.42 4.73 14.85
N ILE A 293 25.58 5.75 14.99
CA ILE A 293 25.99 7.15 15.05
C ILE A 293 26.42 7.42 16.49
N GLN A 294 27.53 8.12 16.65
CA GLN A 294 28.09 8.52 17.93
C GLN A 294 28.16 10.04 17.99
N ILE A 295 27.49 10.65 18.95
CA ILE A 295 27.43 12.10 19.15
C ILE A 295 27.99 12.40 20.53
N PRO A 296 29.06 13.21 20.65
CA PRO A 296 29.60 13.59 21.97
C PRO A 296 28.57 14.43 22.72
N VAL A 297 28.42 14.17 24.02
CA VAL A 297 27.52 14.92 24.88
C VAL A 297 28.25 16.20 25.32
N THR A 298 27.97 17.30 24.59
CA THR A 298 28.46 18.64 24.91
C THR A 298 27.74 19.22 26.13
N ASN A 299 28.24 20.34 26.69
CA ASN A 299 27.60 21.02 27.81
C ASN A 299 26.15 21.42 27.48
N GLU A 300 25.92 21.91 26.27
CA GLU A 300 24.56 22.30 25.82
C GLU A 300 23.59 21.11 25.77
N ILE A 301 24.06 19.97 25.30
CA ILE A 301 23.26 18.73 25.34
C ILE A 301 22.95 18.31 26.75
N ARG A 302 23.95 18.39 27.65
CA ARG A 302 23.84 18.06 29.10
C ARG A 302 22.79 18.95 29.75
N GLU A 303 22.90 20.27 29.60
CA GLU A 303 21.95 21.25 30.13
C GLU A 303 20.52 21.01 29.66
N LEU A 304 20.33 20.65 28.39
CA LEU A 304 19.02 20.32 27.85
C LEU A 304 18.45 19.05 28.48
N LEU A 305 19.25 18.01 28.64
CA LEU A 305 18.84 16.76 29.30
C LEU A 305 18.46 16.97 30.77
N GLU A 306 19.25 17.74 31.49
CA GLU A 306 18.98 18.09 32.88
C GLU A 306 17.70 18.92 33.03
N TRP A 307 17.50 19.89 32.11
CA TRP A 307 16.29 20.66 32.12
C TRP A 307 15.04 19.80 31.87
N PHE A 308 15.07 18.87 30.91
CA PHE A 308 13.95 17.97 30.66
C PHE A 308 13.68 17.12 31.91
N LYS A 309 14.71 16.56 32.51
CA LYS A 309 14.59 15.75 33.72
C LYS A 309 13.93 16.50 34.88
N SER A 310 14.25 17.78 35.04
CA SER A 310 13.73 18.61 36.13
C SER A 310 12.34 19.18 35.88
N ASN A 311 11.99 19.53 34.61
CA ASN A 311 10.76 20.26 34.32
C ASN A 311 9.67 19.40 33.64
N ILE A 312 10.06 18.44 32.82
CA ILE A 312 9.16 17.53 32.07
C ILE A 312 9.80 16.14 32.03
N PRO A 313 9.78 15.39 33.15
CA PRO A 313 10.46 14.09 33.21
C PRO A 313 10.00 13.14 32.07
N PRO A 314 10.95 12.52 31.36
CA PRO A 314 10.61 11.52 30.35
C PRO A 314 9.91 10.30 31.00
N MET A 315 9.06 9.63 30.23
CA MET A 315 8.41 8.40 30.69
C MET A 315 9.36 7.20 30.64
N GLY A 316 9.30 6.37 31.67
CA GLY A 316 10.03 5.09 31.70
C GLY A 316 11.51 5.27 31.45
N ASN A 317 12.06 4.54 30.49
CA ASN A 317 13.51 4.57 30.19
C ASN A 317 13.86 5.54 29.02
N TYR A 318 12.91 6.34 28.53
CA TYR A 318 13.19 7.29 27.44
C TYR A 318 14.09 8.43 27.94
N LEU A 319 14.93 8.93 27.02
CA LEU A 319 15.86 10.03 27.32
C LEU A 319 15.18 11.40 27.20
N LEU A 320 14.18 11.54 26.36
CA LEU A 320 13.47 12.79 26.06
C LEU A 320 11.96 12.65 26.25
N PRO A 321 11.26 13.70 26.68
CA PRO A 321 9.81 13.68 26.93
C PRO A 321 9.01 13.84 25.63
N ILE A 322 9.30 13.05 24.59
CA ILE A 322 8.60 13.10 23.30
C ILE A 322 7.40 12.16 23.33
N ILE A 323 7.60 10.94 23.83
CA ILE A 323 6.52 9.98 24.03
C ILE A 323 5.84 10.34 25.33
N THR A 324 4.68 10.96 25.23
CA THR A 324 3.76 11.24 26.32
C THR A 324 2.61 10.25 26.20
N ARG A 325 2.02 9.82 27.30
CA ARG A 325 0.99 8.78 27.39
C ARG A 325 0.09 8.65 26.13
N TRP A 326 -0.23 7.41 25.80
CA TRP A 326 -1.26 6.95 24.85
C TRP A 326 -0.81 6.86 23.39
N LEU A 327 0.05 5.90 23.12
CA LEU A 327 -0.03 5.07 21.92
C LEU A 327 -0.18 3.62 22.40
N ASN A 328 -1.36 3.31 22.95
CA ASN A 328 -1.86 1.94 23.04
C ASN A 328 -2.84 1.75 21.88
#